data_6feda650656be385074899cbcb6e9f94
#
_entry.id   6feda650656be385074899cbcb6e9f94
#
_cell.length_a   1.000
_cell.length_b   1.000
_cell.length_c   1.000
_cell.angle_alpha   90.00
_cell.angle_beta   90.00
_cell.angle_gamma   90.00
#
_symmetry.space_group_name_H-M   'P 1'
#
loop_
_entity.id
_entity.type
_entity.pdbx_description
1 polymer ?
#
loop_
_entity_poly.entity_id
_entity_poly.type
_entity_poly.pdbx_seq_one_letter_code
_entity_poly.pdbx_strand_id
1 'polypeptide(L)'
;MASKNAKKANLLDHHSLKHLLDESVSEIVTTRGYVEDVRLSNVKLIMGTVIIIIALIEFHFLILVSDGNGGMQIVGGVSYVIFNSGKYVVFNGILQFIVYTKEKNAILFTYPPAGSFTSTGLIVSSKLPRFSDLYTLTISSSDPKSISANEQVQFTKSVTRWFTKDGVLVEGLFWKDVEALIDEYAREPKKSK
;
A
#
# COMPACT_ATOMS: atom_id res chain seq x y z
N MET A 1 -22.54 -24.02 -7.95
CA MET A 1 -21.37 -23.23 -8.36
C MET A 1 -21.80 -21.78 -8.41
N ALA A 2 -21.40 -20.97 -7.42
CA ALA A 2 -21.72 -19.54 -7.44
C ALA A 2 -20.97 -18.92 -8.63
N SER A 3 -21.70 -18.26 -9.52
CA SER A 3 -21.12 -17.44 -10.59
C SER A 3 -20.30 -16.34 -9.93
N LYS A 4 -18.99 -16.51 -9.87
CA LYS A 4 -18.07 -15.44 -9.44
C LYS A 4 -18.24 -14.32 -10.46
N ASN A 5 -18.78 -13.18 -10.03
CA ASN A 5 -18.94 -12.03 -10.91
C ASN A 5 -17.60 -11.72 -11.57
N ALA A 6 -17.58 -11.74 -12.91
CA ALA A 6 -16.35 -11.47 -13.67
C ALA A 6 -15.80 -10.09 -13.30
N LYS A 7 -14.53 -10.03 -12.86
CA LYS A 7 -13.86 -8.78 -12.50
C LYS A 7 -13.70 -7.94 -13.76
N LYS A 8 -14.27 -6.73 -13.74
CA LYS A 8 -14.28 -5.82 -14.89
C LYS A 8 -13.66 -4.48 -14.51
N ALA A 9 -12.75 -3.98 -15.35
CA ALA A 9 -12.16 -2.65 -15.24
C ALA A 9 -12.51 -1.78 -16.44
N ASN A 10 -12.49 -0.47 -16.23
CA ASN A 10 -12.52 0.47 -17.34
C ASN A 10 -11.13 0.55 -17.96
N LEU A 11 -10.97 0.09 -19.20
CA LEU A 11 -9.70 0.05 -19.92
C LEU A 11 -9.07 1.44 -20.17
N LEU A 12 -9.89 2.50 -20.14
CA LEU A 12 -9.43 3.89 -20.31
C LEU A 12 -9.01 4.53 -18.98
N ASP A 13 -9.36 3.90 -17.86
CA ASP A 13 -8.99 4.38 -16.53
C ASP A 13 -7.86 3.56 -15.96
N HIS A 14 -6.67 4.16 -15.95
CA HIS A 14 -5.45 3.61 -15.37
C HIS A 14 -5.62 3.20 -13.90
N HIS A 15 -6.37 3.97 -13.10
CA HIS A 15 -6.58 3.65 -11.69
C HIS A 15 -7.46 2.42 -11.51
N SER A 16 -8.54 2.30 -12.30
CA SER A 16 -9.41 1.14 -12.29
C SER A 16 -8.66 -0.13 -12.68
N LEU A 17 -7.84 -0.08 -13.73
CA LEU A 17 -7.00 -1.19 -14.16
C LEU A 17 -6.00 -1.61 -13.06
N LYS A 18 -5.26 -0.63 -12.54
CA LYS A 18 -4.25 -0.90 -11.51
C LYS A 18 -4.89 -1.49 -10.26
N HIS A 19 -5.97 -0.89 -9.76
CA HIS A 19 -6.68 -1.35 -8.57
C HIS A 19 -7.15 -2.80 -8.70
N LEU A 20 -7.76 -3.16 -9.82
CA LEU A 20 -8.26 -4.51 -10.06
C LEU A 20 -7.13 -5.54 -10.13
N LEU A 21 -6.01 -5.20 -10.76
CA LEU A 21 -4.83 -6.07 -10.81
C LEU A 21 -4.21 -6.23 -9.43
N ASP A 22 -4.03 -5.14 -8.67
CA ASP A 22 -3.45 -5.16 -7.33
C ASP A 22 -4.32 -5.97 -6.35
N GLU A 23 -5.65 -5.82 -6.42
CA GLU A 23 -6.60 -6.63 -5.64
C GLU A 23 -6.48 -8.12 -5.99
N SER A 24 -6.37 -8.44 -7.28
CA SER A 24 -6.21 -9.83 -7.73
C SER A 24 -4.87 -10.42 -7.28
N VAL A 25 -3.79 -9.64 -7.30
CA VAL A 25 -2.48 -10.08 -6.74
C VAL A 25 -2.59 -10.38 -5.26
N SER A 26 -3.25 -9.52 -4.48
CA SER A 26 -3.44 -9.74 -3.05
C SER A 26 -4.23 -11.02 -2.77
N GLU A 27 -5.27 -11.30 -3.55
CA GLU A 27 -6.06 -12.53 -3.47
C GLU A 27 -5.18 -13.77 -3.74
N ILE A 28 -4.32 -13.71 -4.77
CA ILE A 28 -3.44 -14.83 -5.14
C ILE A 28 -2.42 -15.10 -4.03
N VAL A 29 -1.75 -14.06 -3.54
CA VAL A 29 -0.72 -14.19 -2.50
C VAL A 29 -1.30 -14.73 -1.21
N THR A 30 -2.48 -14.26 -0.79
CA THR A 30 -3.17 -14.77 0.40
C THR A 30 -3.66 -16.21 0.22
N THR A 31 -4.12 -16.58 -0.95
CA THR A 31 -4.51 -17.98 -1.27
C THR A 31 -3.32 -18.93 -1.19
N ARG A 32 -2.11 -18.46 -1.45
CA ARG A 32 -0.87 -19.22 -1.28
C ARG A 32 -0.41 -19.37 0.18
N GLY A 33 -1.19 -18.88 1.15
CA GLY A 33 -0.93 -19.03 2.59
C GLY A 33 -0.10 -17.92 3.22
N TYR A 34 0.20 -16.85 2.48
CA TYR A 34 0.83 -15.66 3.05
C TYR A 34 -0.22 -14.81 3.76
N VAL A 35 0.03 -14.47 5.02
CA VAL A 35 -0.87 -13.64 5.83
C VAL A 35 -0.46 -12.18 5.68
N GLU A 36 -1.42 -11.30 5.41
CA GLU A 36 -1.19 -9.87 5.28
C GLU A 36 -0.66 -9.24 6.58
N ASP A 37 0.38 -8.42 6.48
CA ASP A 37 0.89 -7.59 7.57
C ASP A 37 0.25 -6.20 7.53
N VAL A 38 -0.74 -6.01 8.37
CA VAL A 38 -1.49 -4.75 8.49
C VAL A 38 -0.84 -3.73 9.44
N ARG A 39 0.37 -3.98 9.96
CA ARG A 39 1.01 -3.10 10.96
C ARG A 39 1.22 -1.68 10.42
N LEU A 40 1.73 -1.54 9.19
CA LEU A 40 1.94 -0.21 8.58
C LEU A 40 0.61 0.51 8.34
N SER A 41 -0.42 -0.21 7.93
CA SER A 41 -1.77 0.34 7.76
C SER A 41 -2.34 0.82 9.10
N ASN A 42 -2.19 0.04 10.16
CA ASN A 42 -2.63 0.41 11.50
C ASN A 42 -1.87 1.64 12.04
N VAL A 43 -0.55 1.74 11.82
CA VAL A 43 0.23 2.92 12.21
C VAL A 43 -0.29 4.18 11.50
N LYS A 44 -0.57 4.10 10.20
CA LYS A 44 -1.17 5.24 9.47
C LYS A 44 -2.55 5.63 10.01
N LEU A 45 -3.38 4.64 10.30
CA LEU A 45 -4.71 4.88 10.88
C LEU A 45 -4.61 5.58 12.24
N ILE A 46 -3.73 5.10 13.12
CA ILE A 46 -3.49 5.70 14.44
C ILE A 46 -2.98 7.14 14.27
N MET A 47 -2.00 7.38 13.41
CA MET A 47 -1.48 8.72 13.17
C MET A 47 -2.54 9.65 12.59
N GLY A 48 -3.34 9.20 11.63
CA GLY A 48 -4.48 9.96 11.10
C GLY A 48 -5.49 10.32 12.18
N THR A 49 -5.83 9.37 13.05
CA THR A 49 -6.74 9.59 14.18
C THR A 49 -6.18 10.62 15.16
N VAL A 50 -4.88 10.55 15.50
CA VAL A 50 -4.23 11.55 16.37
C VAL A 50 -4.31 12.95 15.75
N ILE A 51 -4.06 13.09 14.45
CA ILE A 51 -4.17 14.37 13.73
C ILE A 51 -5.60 14.93 13.84
N ILE A 52 -6.62 14.09 13.64
CA ILE A 52 -8.03 14.50 13.75
C ILE A 52 -8.35 14.94 15.16
N ILE A 53 -7.93 14.21 16.20
CA ILE A 53 -8.16 14.57 17.60
C ILE A 53 -7.51 15.93 17.92
N ILE A 54 -6.28 16.15 17.49
CA ILE A 54 -5.60 17.44 17.67
C ILE A 54 -6.40 18.56 17.01
N ALA A 55 -6.85 18.38 15.77
CA ALA A 55 -7.65 19.38 15.05
C ALA A 55 -8.97 19.70 15.75
N LEU A 56 -9.65 18.69 16.30
CA LEU A 56 -10.90 18.88 17.05
C LEU A 56 -10.68 19.66 18.36
N ILE A 57 -9.62 19.35 19.10
CA ILE A 57 -9.25 20.08 20.33
C ILE A 57 -8.95 21.55 19.99
N GLU A 58 -8.21 21.80 18.92
CA GLU A 58 -7.88 23.15 18.47
C GLU A 58 -9.13 23.93 18.05
N PHE A 59 -10.02 23.30 17.32
CA PHE A 59 -11.28 23.91 16.91
C PHE A 59 -12.17 24.25 18.11
N HIS A 60 -12.29 23.33 19.08
CA HIS A 60 -13.04 23.56 20.31
C HIS A 60 -12.45 24.72 21.14
N PHE A 61 -11.12 24.76 21.27
CA PHE A 61 -10.44 25.83 21.97
C PHE A 61 -10.64 27.19 21.28
N LEU A 62 -10.60 27.23 19.93
CA LEU A 62 -10.87 28.45 19.17
C LEU A 62 -12.27 29.00 19.42
N ILE A 63 -13.28 28.13 19.51
CA ILE A 63 -14.67 28.52 19.85
C ILE A 63 -14.71 29.13 21.26
N LEU A 64 -14.12 28.46 22.26
CA LEU A 64 -14.13 28.93 23.64
C LEU A 64 -13.43 30.30 23.80
N VAL A 65 -12.37 30.53 23.06
CA VAL A 65 -11.63 31.82 23.06
C VAL A 65 -12.39 32.90 22.31
N SER A 66 -13.19 32.56 21.30
CA SER A 66 -14.00 33.49 20.53
C SER A 66 -15.18 34.03 21.34
N ASP A 67 -15.74 33.27 22.28
CA ASP A 67 -16.91 33.66 23.09
C ASP A 67 -16.58 34.56 24.31
N GLY A 68 -15.29 34.74 24.63
CA GLY A 68 -14.79 35.54 25.76
C GLY A 68 -14.27 36.92 25.38
N ASN A 69 -15.04 37.97 25.57
CA ASN A 69 -14.72 39.41 25.60
C ASN A 69 -13.49 39.91 24.79
N GLY A 70 -13.85 40.63 23.73
CA GLY A 70 -12.95 41.19 22.76
C GLY A 70 -11.80 42.07 23.30
N GLY A 71 -10.69 42.00 22.67
CA GLY A 71 -9.62 42.98 22.61
C GLY A 71 -8.23 42.52 22.94
N MET A 72 -8.00 41.72 23.96
CA MET A 72 -6.65 41.29 24.38
C MET A 72 -6.27 39.91 23.82
N GLN A 73 -7.18 39.24 23.18
CA GLN A 73 -7.06 37.82 22.78
C GLN A 73 -6.58 37.62 21.36
N ILE A 74 -6.55 38.64 20.52
CA ILE A 74 -6.14 38.51 19.10
C ILE A 74 -4.67 38.08 18.99
N VAL A 75 -3.78 38.67 19.79
CA VAL A 75 -2.33 38.36 19.74
C VAL A 75 -2.07 36.96 20.29
N GLY A 76 -2.73 36.57 21.37
CA GLY A 76 -2.63 35.22 21.93
C GLY A 76 -3.24 34.16 20.99
N GLY A 77 -4.38 34.46 20.37
CA GLY A 77 -5.05 33.60 19.39
C GLY A 77 -4.22 33.38 18.13
N VAL A 78 -3.62 34.41 17.57
CA VAL A 78 -2.73 34.28 16.40
C VAL A 78 -1.51 33.45 16.72
N SER A 79 -0.84 33.68 17.85
CA SER A 79 0.33 32.89 18.29
C SER A 79 -0.05 31.43 18.51
N TYR A 80 -1.20 31.15 19.11
CA TYR A 80 -1.72 29.80 19.32
C TYR A 80 -2.01 29.09 17.98
N VAL A 81 -2.68 29.73 17.05
CA VAL A 81 -2.96 29.20 15.72
C VAL A 81 -1.67 28.86 14.97
N ILE A 82 -0.68 29.77 15.00
CA ILE A 82 0.62 29.53 14.34
C ILE A 82 1.34 28.33 14.95
N PHE A 83 1.37 28.24 16.29
CA PHE A 83 2.03 27.14 16.98
C PHE A 83 1.37 25.77 16.68
N ASN A 84 0.05 25.72 16.62
CA ASN A 84 -0.68 24.50 16.33
C ASN A 84 -0.62 24.11 14.83
N SER A 85 -0.66 25.07 13.93
CA SER A 85 -0.39 24.83 12.51
C SER A 85 0.98 24.20 12.29
N GLY A 86 1.99 24.60 13.06
CA GLY A 86 3.31 23.99 13.05
C GLY A 86 3.28 22.51 13.44
N LYS A 87 2.57 22.13 14.47
CA LYS A 87 2.39 20.69 14.86
C LYS A 87 1.72 19.89 13.75
N TYR A 88 0.66 20.42 13.16
CA TYR A 88 -0.04 19.78 12.06
C TYR A 88 0.88 19.50 10.87
N VAL A 89 1.70 20.49 10.48
CA VAL A 89 2.69 20.33 9.41
C VAL A 89 3.71 19.25 9.74
N VAL A 90 4.22 19.21 10.99
CA VAL A 90 5.18 18.19 11.43
C VAL A 90 4.58 16.79 11.37
N PHE A 91 3.37 16.58 11.92
CA PHE A 91 2.72 15.27 11.88
C PHE A 91 2.41 14.80 10.46
N ASN A 92 1.91 15.69 9.61
CA ASN A 92 1.71 15.38 8.19
C ASN A 92 3.03 15.07 7.47
N GLY A 93 4.09 15.81 7.77
CA GLY A 93 5.42 15.55 7.24
C GLY A 93 5.95 14.15 7.62
N ILE A 94 5.80 13.76 8.89
CA ILE A 94 6.16 12.42 9.37
C ILE A 94 5.33 11.35 8.66
N LEU A 95 4.02 11.54 8.54
CA LEU A 95 3.14 10.62 7.84
C LEU A 95 3.57 10.43 6.38
N GLN A 96 3.79 11.53 5.66
CA GLN A 96 4.27 11.51 4.27
C GLN A 96 5.65 10.84 4.15
N PHE A 97 6.53 11.07 5.10
CA PHE A 97 7.84 10.42 5.13
C PHE A 97 7.73 8.90 5.30
N ILE A 98 6.83 8.42 6.18
CA ILE A 98 6.57 6.99 6.37
C ILE A 98 6.03 6.37 5.08
N VAL A 99 5.02 6.99 4.45
CA VAL A 99 4.44 6.54 3.18
C VAL A 99 5.52 6.47 2.10
N TYR A 100 6.31 7.53 1.95
CA TYR A 100 7.33 7.60 0.93
C TYR A 100 8.46 6.58 1.10
N THR A 101 8.93 6.37 2.34
CA THR A 101 10.11 5.52 2.60
C THR A 101 9.76 4.04 2.75
N LYS A 102 8.61 3.73 3.33
CA LYS A 102 8.24 2.34 3.67
C LYS A 102 7.37 1.67 2.61
N GLU A 103 6.46 2.41 2.00
CA GLU A 103 5.51 1.78 1.08
C GLU A 103 6.03 1.65 -0.36
N LYS A 104 6.77 2.64 -0.90
CA LYS A 104 7.43 2.55 -2.24
C LYS A 104 6.64 1.79 -3.32
N ASN A 105 5.35 2.05 -3.50
CA ASN A 105 4.45 1.31 -4.38
C ASN A 105 4.15 -0.15 -3.92
N ALA A 106 4.48 -0.52 -2.69
CA ALA A 106 4.06 -1.81 -2.15
C ALA A 106 2.54 -1.84 -2.00
N ILE A 107 1.94 -2.89 -2.52
CA ILE A 107 0.51 -3.17 -2.41
C ILE A 107 0.20 -4.10 -1.26
N LEU A 108 1.16 -4.96 -0.91
CA LEU A 108 0.98 -5.96 0.12
C LEU A 108 2.28 -6.22 0.87
N PHE A 109 2.20 -6.23 2.19
CA PHE A 109 3.22 -6.75 3.08
C PHE A 109 2.67 -8.02 3.72
N THR A 110 3.49 -9.07 3.81
CA THR A 110 3.04 -10.32 4.40
C THR A 110 3.99 -10.83 5.48
N TYR A 111 3.44 -11.63 6.38
CA TYR A 111 4.23 -12.49 7.25
C TYR A 111 4.69 -13.74 6.49
N PRO A 112 5.71 -14.43 6.98
CA PRO A 112 6.09 -15.74 6.45
C PRO A 112 4.91 -16.71 6.59
N PRO A 113 4.79 -17.72 5.70
CA PRO A 113 3.75 -18.73 5.81
C PRO A 113 3.83 -19.48 7.14
N ALA A 114 2.69 -19.89 7.67
CA ALA A 114 2.63 -20.65 8.93
C ALA A 114 3.43 -21.95 8.82
N GLY A 115 4.28 -22.19 9.81
CA GLY A 115 5.14 -23.40 9.84
C GLY A 115 6.46 -23.27 9.06
N SER A 116 6.75 -22.15 8.46
CA SER A 116 8.01 -21.91 7.77
C SER A 116 9.01 -21.21 8.71
N PHE A 117 10.06 -21.91 9.09
CA PHE A 117 11.12 -21.38 9.98
C PHE A 117 12.22 -20.62 9.20
N THR A 118 12.30 -20.81 7.90
CA THR A 118 13.41 -20.32 7.07
C THR A 118 12.99 -19.28 6.03
N SER A 119 11.69 -19.02 5.86
CA SER A 119 11.22 -18.02 4.90
C SER A 119 10.88 -16.69 5.59
N THR A 120 11.16 -15.63 4.91
CA THR A 120 10.73 -14.27 5.30
C THR A 120 9.37 -13.96 4.67
N GLY A 121 8.65 -12.98 5.23
CA GLY A 121 7.46 -12.42 4.57
C GLY A 121 7.81 -11.79 3.22
N LEU A 122 6.80 -11.55 2.41
CA LEU A 122 6.93 -10.91 1.10
C LEU A 122 6.56 -9.43 1.16
N ILE A 123 7.24 -8.64 0.38
CA ILE A 123 6.80 -7.32 -0.06
C ILE A 123 6.43 -7.45 -1.53
N VAL A 124 5.17 -7.25 -1.83
CA VAL A 124 4.65 -7.24 -3.20
C VAL A 124 4.42 -5.81 -3.61
N SER A 125 5.05 -5.37 -4.68
CA SER A 125 4.91 -4.02 -5.22
C SER A 125 4.55 -4.04 -6.69
N SER A 126 3.69 -3.11 -7.09
CA SER A 126 3.24 -2.98 -8.47
C SER A 126 3.48 -1.59 -9.02
N LYS A 127 3.74 -1.54 -10.31
CA LYS A 127 3.89 -0.29 -11.04
C LYS A 127 3.18 -0.39 -12.39
N LEU A 128 2.29 0.55 -12.64
CA LEU A 128 1.66 0.76 -13.95
C LEU A 128 1.79 2.27 -14.27
N PRO A 129 2.69 2.69 -15.18
CA PRO A 129 2.84 4.10 -15.53
C PRO A 129 1.59 4.64 -16.25
N ARG A 130 1.26 5.93 -16.05
CA ARG A 130 0.01 6.55 -16.53
C ARG A 130 -0.26 6.43 -18.02
N PHE A 131 0.77 6.40 -18.84
CA PHE A 131 0.65 6.36 -20.31
C PHE A 131 1.30 5.10 -20.89
N SER A 132 1.31 4.03 -20.11
CA SER A 132 1.88 2.74 -20.51
C SER A 132 0.90 1.64 -20.16
N ASP A 133 0.85 0.63 -21.00
CA ASP A 133 0.13 -0.61 -20.77
C ASP A 133 1.00 -1.67 -20.04
N LEU A 134 2.24 -1.29 -19.67
CA LEU A 134 3.18 -2.21 -19.04
C LEU A 134 2.99 -2.24 -17.52
N TYR A 135 2.44 -3.33 -17.03
CA TYR A 135 2.34 -3.63 -15.61
C TYR A 135 3.57 -4.39 -15.14
N THR A 136 4.26 -3.84 -14.15
CA THR A 136 5.40 -4.47 -13.50
C THR A 136 4.98 -4.92 -12.12
N LEU A 137 5.15 -6.21 -11.84
CA LEU A 137 4.97 -6.79 -10.52
C LEU A 137 6.32 -7.23 -9.98
N THR A 138 6.61 -6.87 -8.74
CA THR A 138 7.88 -7.16 -8.08
C THR A 138 7.61 -7.85 -6.75
N ILE A 139 8.31 -8.93 -6.47
CA ILE A 139 8.30 -9.63 -5.17
C ILE A 139 9.69 -9.55 -4.57
N SER A 140 9.75 -9.12 -3.33
CA SER A 140 11.00 -9.03 -2.55
C SER A 140 10.77 -9.51 -1.12
N SER A 141 11.86 -9.75 -0.40
CA SER A 141 11.79 -10.11 1.02
C SER A 141 11.36 -8.92 1.88
N SER A 142 10.53 -9.15 2.89
CA SER A 142 10.20 -8.13 3.90
C SER A 142 11.39 -7.81 4.81
N ASP A 143 12.33 -8.73 4.95
CA ASP A 143 13.61 -8.52 5.62
C ASP A 143 14.78 -8.85 4.69
N PRO A 144 15.31 -7.88 3.94
CA PRO A 144 16.42 -8.09 2.99
C PRO A 144 17.74 -8.48 3.66
N LYS A 145 17.87 -8.29 4.97
CA LYS A 145 19.08 -8.62 5.74
C LYS A 145 19.06 -10.03 6.30
N SER A 146 17.92 -10.71 6.21
CA SER A 146 17.80 -12.09 6.68
C SER A 146 18.60 -13.05 5.80
N ILE A 147 19.21 -14.05 6.41
CA ILE A 147 19.88 -15.16 5.70
C ILE A 147 18.91 -15.93 4.81
N SER A 148 17.61 -15.90 5.14
CA SER A 148 16.53 -16.54 4.39
C SER A 148 15.92 -15.64 3.32
N ALA A 149 16.47 -14.44 3.09
CA ALA A 149 15.99 -13.52 2.07
C ALA A 149 16.43 -14.03 0.69
N ASN A 150 15.47 -14.26 -0.20
CA ASN A 150 15.73 -14.54 -1.60
C ASN A 150 15.95 -13.23 -2.37
N GLU A 151 16.57 -13.33 -3.54
CA GLU A 151 16.71 -12.19 -4.44
C GLU A 151 15.35 -11.71 -4.94
N GLN A 152 15.25 -10.41 -5.17
CA GLN A 152 14.05 -9.80 -5.73
C GLN A 152 13.78 -10.33 -7.12
N VAL A 153 12.55 -10.75 -7.37
CA VAL A 153 12.08 -11.17 -8.70
C VAL A 153 11.01 -10.21 -9.22
N GLN A 154 10.95 -10.04 -10.52
CA GLN A 154 9.96 -9.19 -11.16
C GLN A 154 9.61 -9.66 -12.56
N PHE A 155 8.38 -9.37 -12.99
CA PHE A 155 8.03 -9.41 -14.40
C PHE A 155 7.42 -8.08 -14.85
N THR A 156 7.56 -7.78 -16.14
CA THR A 156 6.88 -6.66 -16.81
C THR A 156 6.13 -7.19 -18.00
N LYS A 157 4.81 -7.03 -18.02
CA LYS A 157 3.95 -7.52 -19.12
C LYS A 157 2.88 -6.49 -19.45
N SER A 158 2.44 -6.49 -20.71
CA SER A 158 1.31 -5.65 -21.13
C SER A 158 0.00 -6.14 -20.51
N VAL A 159 -0.81 -5.22 -19.97
CA VAL A 159 -2.13 -5.50 -19.40
C VAL A 159 -3.09 -6.08 -20.44
N THR A 160 -2.88 -5.80 -21.72
CA THR A 160 -3.72 -6.30 -22.83
C THR A 160 -3.69 -7.83 -22.92
N ARG A 161 -2.70 -8.49 -22.32
CA ARG A 161 -2.62 -9.96 -22.28
C ARG A 161 -3.66 -10.60 -21.36
N TRP A 162 -4.12 -9.84 -20.37
CA TRP A 162 -5.02 -10.36 -19.33
C TRP A 162 -6.43 -9.82 -19.42
N PHE A 163 -6.67 -8.80 -20.26
CA PHE A 163 -8.01 -8.22 -20.42
C PHE A 163 -8.60 -8.53 -21.77
N THR A 164 -9.91 -8.80 -21.77
CA THR A 164 -10.71 -8.82 -23.00
C THR A 164 -10.96 -7.40 -23.50
N LYS A 165 -11.43 -7.26 -24.74
CA LYS A 165 -11.83 -5.97 -25.32
C LYS A 165 -12.91 -5.25 -24.49
N ASP A 166 -13.71 -6.00 -23.75
CA ASP A 166 -14.80 -5.48 -22.90
C ASP A 166 -14.32 -5.10 -21.49
N GLY A 167 -13.02 -5.20 -21.22
CA GLY A 167 -12.42 -4.88 -19.93
C GLY A 167 -12.59 -5.96 -18.85
N VAL A 168 -12.89 -7.19 -19.24
CA VAL A 168 -12.99 -8.33 -18.31
C VAL A 168 -11.62 -8.96 -18.12
N LEU A 169 -11.21 -9.14 -16.85
CA LEU A 169 -9.96 -9.82 -16.50
C LEU A 169 -10.08 -11.33 -16.76
N VAL A 170 -9.16 -11.86 -17.55
CA VAL A 170 -9.00 -13.31 -17.75
C VAL A 170 -8.16 -13.85 -16.58
N GLU A 171 -8.85 -14.10 -15.45
CA GLU A 171 -8.20 -14.46 -14.18
C GLU A 171 -7.18 -15.59 -14.35
N GLY A 172 -7.50 -16.65 -15.09
CA GLY A 172 -6.62 -17.81 -15.23
C GLY A 172 -5.25 -17.50 -15.87
N LEU A 173 -5.18 -16.55 -16.80
CA LEU A 173 -3.91 -16.13 -17.39
C LEU A 173 -3.10 -15.28 -16.42
N PHE A 174 -3.76 -14.35 -15.74
CA PHE A 174 -3.12 -13.49 -14.76
C PHE A 174 -2.61 -14.28 -13.55
N TRP A 175 -3.44 -15.17 -13.00
CA TRP A 175 -3.08 -16.04 -11.89
C TRP A 175 -1.84 -16.88 -12.21
N LYS A 176 -1.81 -17.51 -13.38
CA LYS A 176 -0.65 -18.30 -13.80
C LYS A 176 0.64 -17.50 -13.84
N ASP A 177 0.58 -16.26 -14.32
CA ASP A 177 1.77 -15.39 -14.38
C ASP A 177 2.23 -14.96 -12.97
N VAL A 178 1.29 -14.62 -12.08
CA VAL A 178 1.61 -14.24 -10.69
C VAL A 178 2.11 -15.43 -9.88
N GLU A 179 1.47 -16.59 -9.99
CA GLU A 179 1.91 -17.80 -9.32
C GLU A 179 3.32 -18.23 -9.76
N ALA A 180 3.61 -18.13 -11.06
CA ALA A 180 4.93 -18.43 -11.57
C ALA A 180 6.02 -17.52 -10.96
N LEU A 181 5.69 -16.23 -10.72
CA LEU A 181 6.60 -15.30 -10.06
C LEU A 181 6.79 -15.63 -8.56
N ILE A 182 5.72 -16.05 -7.86
CA ILE A 182 5.81 -16.50 -6.46
C ILE A 182 6.68 -17.76 -6.37
N ASP A 183 6.47 -18.71 -7.28
CA ASP A 183 7.24 -19.96 -7.32
C ASP A 183 8.71 -19.69 -7.71
N GLU A 184 8.98 -18.72 -8.58
CA GLU A 184 10.34 -18.28 -8.92
C GLU A 184 11.05 -17.68 -7.69
N TYR A 185 10.33 -16.84 -6.92
CA TYR A 185 10.86 -16.28 -5.67
C TYR A 185 11.13 -17.35 -4.62
N ALA A 186 10.26 -18.36 -4.52
CA ALA A 186 10.39 -19.45 -3.55
C ALA A 186 11.48 -20.47 -3.89
N ARG A 187 11.99 -20.49 -5.13
CA ARG A 187 13.09 -21.37 -5.51
C ARG A 187 14.36 -20.96 -4.77
N GLU A 188 15.04 -21.92 -4.18
CA GLU A 188 16.35 -21.69 -3.58
C GLU A 188 17.30 -21.06 -4.62
N PRO A 189 18.08 -20.03 -4.23
CA PRO A 189 19.06 -19.46 -5.14
C PRO A 189 20.01 -20.58 -5.58
N LYS A 190 20.11 -20.79 -6.88
CA LYS A 190 21.13 -21.70 -7.43
C LYS A 190 22.47 -21.14 -6.95
N LYS A 191 23.13 -21.86 -6.04
CA LYS A 191 24.48 -21.51 -5.61
C LYS A 191 25.32 -21.41 -6.89
N SER A 192 25.65 -20.18 -7.27
CA SER A 192 26.64 -19.93 -8.29
C SER A 192 27.93 -20.57 -7.81
N LYS A 193 28.38 -21.59 -8.56
CA LYS A 193 29.71 -22.19 -8.38
C LYS A 193 30.77 -21.22 -8.86
#